data_c0ae97906e76fcac7702450c819687f4
#
_entry.id   c0ae97906e76fcac7702450c819687f4
#
_cell.length_a   1.000
_cell.length_b   1.000
_cell.length_c   1.000
_cell.angle_alpha   90.00
_cell.angle_beta   90.00
_cell.angle_gamma   90.00
#
_symmetry.space_group_name_H-M   'P 1'
#
loop_
_entity.id
_entity.type
_entity.pdbx_description
1 polymer ?
#
loop_
_entity_poly.entity_id
_entity_poly.type
_entity_poly.pdbx_seq_one_letter_code
_entity_poly.pdbx_strand_id
1 'polypeptide(L)'
;MPDEYLRRLDFVIASFHDICIEPKTQEEHTQAMINVLQNPYVDAIAHPGNPQFPVDIKRVVGVAKENGKLIEINNHSFVTRKGSEENCKEFARECKRQGVKIVCGSDSHISFDVGRFGRIYKLLEEVDIPSELIMNTSVDKLEEYIKQKKARIGRK
;
A
#
# COMPACT_ATOMS: atom_id res chain seq x y z
N MET A 1 -13.05 -10.14 5.96
CA MET A 1 -12.94 -10.16 7.44
C MET A 1 -13.93 -9.13 7.97
N PRO A 2 -14.77 -9.48 8.98
CA PRO A 2 -15.70 -8.53 9.58
C PRO A 2 -14.99 -7.37 10.29
N ASP A 3 -15.63 -6.20 10.29
CA ASP A 3 -15.08 -4.96 10.85
C ASP A 3 -14.75 -5.05 12.35
N GLU A 4 -15.51 -5.89 13.10
CA GLU A 4 -15.27 -6.14 14.53
C GLU A 4 -13.87 -6.72 14.82
N TYR A 5 -13.27 -7.45 13.86
CA TYR A 5 -11.90 -7.96 13.96
C TYR A 5 -10.90 -6.92 13.45
N LEU A 6 -11.18 -6.26 12.32
CA LEU A 6 -10.30 -5.24 11.75
C LEU A 6 -10.04 -4.09 12.73
N ARG A 7 -11.10 -3.63 13.42
CA ARG A 7 -10.99 -2.55 14.42
C ARG A 7 -10.05 -2.85 15.59
N ARG A 8 -9.73 -4.13 15.84
CA ARG A 8 -8.84 -4.56 16.92
C ARG A 8 -7.37 -4.55 16.54
N LEU A 9 -7.06 -4.45 15.26
CA LEU A 9 -5.69 -4.47 14.73
C LEU A 9 -5.12 -3.06 14.71
N ASP A 10 -3.84 -2.94 15.04
CA ASP A 10 -3.15 -1.66 15.02
C ASP A 10 -2.87 -1.20 13.58
N PHE A 11 -2.57 -2.13 12.67
CA PHE A 11 -2.34 -1.84 11.27
C PHE A 11 -2.95 -2.94 10.40
N VAL A 12 -3.69 -2.56 9.36
CA VAL A 12 -4.40 -3.48 8.46
C VAL A 12 -3.99 -3.20 7.02
N ILE A 13 -3.51 -4.22 6.35
CA ILE A 13 -3.13 -4.18 4.93
C ILE A 13 -4.12 -5.06 4.15
N ALA A 14 -4.64 -4.54 3.05
CA ALA A 14 -5.49 -5.29 2.15
C ALA A 14 -4.84 -5.49 0.78
N SER A 15 -5.06 -6.64 0.16
CA SER A 15 -4.44 -7.01 -1.12
C SER A 15 -5.31 -7.93 -1.96
N PHE A 16 -5.00 -8.00 -3.26
CA PHE A 16 -5.48 -9.06 -4.14
C PHE A 16 -4.48 -10.21 -4.19
N HIS A 17 -5.02 -11.44 -4.12
CA HIS A 17 -4.28 -12.67 -4.35
C HIS A 17 -5.09 -13.61 -5.24
N ASP A 18 -4.47 -14.19 -6.24
CA ASP A 18 -5.09 -15.07 -7.24
C ASP A 18 -5.72 -16.33 -6.63
N ILE A 19 -5.17 -16.81 -5.51
CA ILE A 19 -5.79 -17.93 -4.77
C ILE A 19 -7.10 -17.54 -4.06
N CYS A 20 -7.36 -16.24 -3.89
CA CYS A 20 -8.53 -15.73 -3.17
C CYS A 20 -9.58 -15.14 -4.10
N ILE A 21 -9.16 -14.59 -5.24
CA ILE A 21 -10.04 -13.93 -6.20
C ILE A 21 -9.48 -14.08 -7.61
N GLU A 22 -10.33 -14.47 -8.54
CA GLU A 22 -9.97 -14.48 -9.96
C GLU A 22 -9.79 -13.06 -10.49
N PRO A 23 -8.75 -12.83 -11.33
CA PRO A 23 -8.58 -11.54 -12.01
C PRO A 23 -9.78 -11.21 -12.88
N LYS A 24 -10.15 -9.93 -12.88
CA LYS A 24 -11.29 -9.39 -13.62
C LYS A 24 -10.86 -8.19 -14.46
N THR A 25 -11.78 -7.28 -14.74
CA THR A 25 -11.51 -6.05 -15.47
C THR A 25 -10.79 -5.01 -14.59
N GLN A 26 -10.07 -4.09 -15.22
CA GLN A 26 -9.43 -2.97 -14.54
C GLN A 26 -10.43 -2.16 -13.70
N GLU A 27 -11.64 -1.94 -14.23
CA GLU A 27 -12.66 -1.16 -13.51
C GLU A 27 -13.15 -1.89 -12.25
N GLU A 28 -13.37 -3.21 -12.33
CA GLU A 28 -13.76 -4.00 -11.16
C GLU A 28 -12.68 -4.02 -10.07
N HIS A 29 -11.40 -4.16 -10.46
CA HIS A 29 -10.29 -4.09 -9.51
C HIS A 29 -10.17 -2.69 -8.90
N THR A 30 -10.29 -1.65 -9.74
CA THR A 30 -10.24 -0.26 -9.27
C THR A 30 -11.33 0.01 -8.25
N GLN A 31 -12.57 -0.38 -8.57
CA GLN A 31 -13.70 -0.18 -7.65
C GLN A 31 -13.54 -0.97 -6.35
N ALA A 32 -13.02 -2.21 -6.42
CA ALA A 32 -12.78 -3.01 -5.23
C ALA A 32 -11.70 -2.36 -4.32
N MET A 33 -10.60 -1.84 -4.90
CA MET A 33 -9.59 -1.10 -4.13
C MET A 33 -10.15 0.19 -3.53
N ILE A 34 -10.98 0.94 -4.26
CA ILE A 34 -11.66 2.13 -3.76
C ILE A 34 -12.52 1.79 -2.55
N ASN A 35 -13.34 0.75 -2.64
CA ASN A 35 -14.19 0.31 -1.54
C ASN A 35 -13.38 -0.05 -0.28
N VAL A 36 -12.24 -0.70 -0.47
CA VAL A 36 -11.32 -1.05 0.62
C VAL A 36 -10.66 0.18 1.23
N LEU A 37 -10.22 1.14 0.42
CA LEU A 37 -9.63 2.40 0.88
C LEU A 37 -10.62 3.27 1.68
N GLN A 38 -11.90 3.15 1.41
CA GLN A 38 -12.96 3.84 2.15
C GLN A 38 -13.29 3.17 3.49
N ASN A 39 -12.85 1.92 3.71
CA ASN A 39 -13.03 1.25 5.00
C ASN A 39 -12.16 1.92 6.07
N PRO A 40 -12.71 2.44 7.18
CA PRO A 40 -11.95 3.17 8.20
C PRO A 40 -10.89 2.32 8.91
N TYR A 41 -11.04 1.01 8.91
CA TYR A 41 -10.14 0.09 9.62
C TYR A 41 -8.95 -0.36 8.78
N VAL A 42 -8.99 -0.22 7.45
CA VAL A 42 -7.87 -0.52 6.55
C VAL A 42 -6.91 0.66 6.53
N ASP A 43 -5.61 0.39 6.51
CA ASP A 43 -4.54 1.39 6.54
C ASP A 43 -3.81 1.50 5.21
N ALA A 44 -3.55 0.39 4.56
CA ALA A 44 -2.77 0.33 3.32
C ALA A 44 -3.34 -0.68 2.32
N ILE A 45 -3.06 -0.44 1.05
CA ILE A 45 -3.18 -1.44 -0.01
C ILE A 45 -1.78 -2.02 -0.28
N ALA A 46 -1.67 -3.36 -0.21
CA ALA A 46 -0.42 -4.05 -0.51
C ALA A 46 -0.28 -4.35 -2.00
N HIS A 47 0.96 -4.29 -2.46
CA HIS A 47 1.42 -4.61 -3.83
C HIS A 47 0.42 -4.27 -4.97
N PRO A 48 -0.13 -3.03 -5.00
CA PRO A 48 -1.15 -2.66 -5.98
C PRO A 48 -0.61 -2.59 -7.42
N GLY A 49 0.70 -2.62 -7.59
CA GLY A 49 1.37 -2.67 -8.88
C GLY A 49 1.35 -4.05 -9.55
N ASN A 50 0.70 -5.07 -8.98
CA ASN A 50 0.61 -6.39 -9.58
C ASN A 50 -0.17 -6.34 -10.91
N PRO A 51 0.46 -6.63 -12.08
CA PRO A 51 -0.20 -6.51 -13.38
C PRO A 51 -1.31 -7.54 -13.60
N GLN A 52 -1.38 -8.59 -12.79
CA GLN A 52 -2.49 -9.54 -12.80
C GLN A 52 -3.82 -8.90 -12.37
N PHE A 53 -3.76 -7.83 -11.58
CA PHE A 53 -4.91 -7.06 -11.11
C PHE A 53 -4.75 -5.59 -11.52
N PRO A 54 -4.86 -5.27 -12.82
CA PRO A 54 -4.68 -3.89 -13.29
C PRO A 54 -5.73 -2.96 -12.68
N VAL A 55 -5.33 -1.74 -12.34
CA VAL A 55 -6.19 -0.71 -11.75
C VAL A 55 -5.95 0.66 -12.39
N ASP A 56 -6.88 1.58 -12.23
CA ASP A 56 -6.68 3.01 -12.49
C ASP A 56 -5.88 3.61 -11.31
N ILE A 57 -4.57 3.74 -11.51
CA ILE A 57 -3.64 4.20 -10.49
C ILE A 57 -4.02 5.59 -9.96
N LYS A 58 -4.42 6.50 -10.84
CA LYS A 58 -4.76 7.89 -10.45
C LYS A 58 -5.98 7.93 -9.52
N ARG A 59 -7.00 7.15 -9.85
CA ARG A 59 -8.21 7.04 -9.03
C ARG A 59 -7.91 6.40 -7.68
N VAL A 60 -7.16 5.30 -7.67
CA VAL A 60 -6.79 4.58 -6.44
C VAL A 60 -5.98 5.50 -5.52
N VAL A 61 -4.94 6.17 -6.02
CA VAL A 61 -4.12 7.10 -5.23
C VAL A 61 -4.94 8.31 -4.77
N GLY A 62 -5.85 8.82 -5.60
CA GLY A 62 -6.76 9.92 -5.22
C GLY A 62 -7.62 9.55 -4.01
N VAL A 63 -8.26 8.38 -4.04
CA VAL A 63 -9.08 7.91 -2.92
C VAL A 63 -8.23 7.58 -1.67
N ALA A 64 -7.00 7.08 -1.86
CA ALA A 64 -6.07 6.90 -0.75
C ALA A 64 -5.76 8.24 -0.05
N LYS A 65 -5.54 9.31 -0.82
CA LYS A 65 -5.35 10.68 -0.29
C LYS A 65 -6.55 11.15 0.53
N GLU A 66 -7.75 11.06 -0.05
CA GLU A 66 -8.99 11.52 0.59
C GLU A 66 -9.26 10.82 1.93
N ASN A 67 -8.87 9.56 2.05
CA ASN A 67 -9.10 8.74 3.23
C ASN A 67 -7.88 8.60 4.14
N GLY A 68 -6.76 9.28 3.85
CA GLY A 68 -5.53 9.22 4.64
C GLY A 68 -4.90 7.83 4.70
N LYS A 69 -5.01 7.08 3.58
CA LYS A 69 -4.51 5.70 3.45
C LYS A 69 -3.13 5.68 2.78
N LEU A 70 -2.44 4.56 2.95
CA LEU A 70 -1.09 4.32 2.45
C LEU A 70 -1.11 3.43 1.23
N ILE A 71 -0.13 3.62 0.35
CA ILE A 71 0.13 2.74 -0.79
C ILE A 71 1.45 2.00 -0.55
N GLU A 72 1.42 0.68 -0.63
CA GLU A 72 2.64 -0.11 -0.49
C GLU A 72 3.44 -0.13 -1.79
N ILE A 73 4.76 0.06 -1.66
CA ILE A 73 5.74 -0.37 -2.65
C ILE A 73 6.43 -1.62 -2.09
N ASN A 74 6.25 -2.73 -2.79
CA ASN A 74 6.59 -4.07 -2.29
C ASN A 74 7.85 -4.61 -2.98
N ASN A 75 8.89 -4.92 -2.17
CA ASN A 75 10.20 -5.37 -2.69
C ASN A 75 10.13 -6.73 -3.38
N HIS A 76 9.29 -7.65 -2.87
CA HIS A 76 9.19 -9.01 -3.42
C HIS A 76 8.44 -9.03 -4.77
N SER A 77 7.58 -8.07 -5.02
CA SER A 77 6.86 -7.91 -6.30
C SER A 77 7.78 -7.83 -7.51
N PHE A 78 8.97 -7.22 -7.36
CA PHE A 78 9.95 -7.12 -8.44
C PHE A 78 10.55 -8.47 -8.84
N VAL A 79 10.37 -9.51 -8.04
CA VAL A 79 10.87 -10.87 -8.29
C VAL A 79 9.76 -11.79 -8.75
N THR A 80 8.63 -11.75 -8.08
CA THR A 80 7.56 -12.75 -8.22
C THR A 80 6.44 -12.32 -9.15
N ARG A 81 6.26 -11.00 -9.36
CA ARG A 81 5.16 -10.45 -10.18
C ARG A 81 5.75 -9.74 -11.40
N LYS A 82 6.06 -10.53 -12.46
CA LYS A 82 6.65 -10.01 -13.70
C LYS A 82 5.85 -8.82 -14.24
N GLY A 83 6.52 -7.71 -14.51
CA GLY A 83 5.91 -6.47 -15.03
C GLY A 83 5.39 -5.53 -13.94
N SER A 84 5.50 -5.86 -12.64
CA SER A 84 5.07 -4.95 -11.57
C SER A 84 5.98 -3.75 -11.37
N GLU A 85 7.22 -3.76 -11.89
CA GLU A 85 8.19 -2.69 -11.66
C GLU A 85 7.69 -1.35 -12.21
N GLU A 86 7.23 -1.31 -13.45
CA GLU A 86 6.72 -0.09 -14.08
C GLU A 86 5.46 0.43 -13.38
N ASN A 87 4.55 -0.48 -13.01
CA ASN A 87 3.37 -0.10 -12.26
C ASN A 87 3.72 0.47 -10.87
N CYS A 88 4.72 -0.12 -10.18
CA CYS A 88 5.21 0.40 -8.90
C CYS A 88 5.82 1.79 -9.05
N LYS A 89 6.58 2.03 -10.14
CA LYS A 89 7.11 3.36 -10.48
C LYS A 89 5.98 4.36 -10.73
N GLU A 90 4.94 3.95 -11.44
CA GLU A 90 3.78 4.81 -11.70
C GLU A 90 3.01 5.13 -10.41
N PHE A 91 2.77 4.14 -9.54
CA PHE A 91 2.23 4.38 -8.20
C PHE A 91 3.07 5.36 -7.40
N ALA A 92 4.39 5.18 -7.39
CA ALA A 92 5.29 6.07 -6.67
C ALA A 92 5.25 7.52 -7.21
N ARG A 93 5.27 7.69 -8.55
CA ARG A 93 5.13 9.01 -9.19
C ARG A 93 3.80 9.67 -8.83
N GLU A 94 2.73 8.92 -8.88
CA GLU A 94 1.40 9.43 -8.57
C GLU A 94 1.24 9.75 -7.08
N CYS A 95 1.81 8.93 -6.19
CA CYS A 95 1.88 9.24 -4.76
C CYS A 95 2.65 10.53 -4.49
N LYS A 96 3.81 10.73 -5.15
CA LYS A 96 4.57 11.98 -5.09
C LYS A 96 3.73 13.17 -5.54
N ARG A 97 3.09 13.06 -6.71
CA ARG A 97 2.27 14.13 -7.30
C ARG A 97 1.11 14.54 -6.40
N GLN A 98 0.46 13.59 -5.75
CA GLN A 98 -0.71 13.84 -4.90
C GLN A 98 -0.37 14.04 -3.42
N GLY A 99 0.86 13.79 -2.99
CA GLY A 99 1.27 13.85 -1.58
C GLY A 99 0.74 12.71 -0.73
N VAL A 100 0.58 11.51 -1.32
CA VAL A 100 0.14 10.30 -0.63
C VAL A 100 1.35 9.58 -0.05
N LYS A 101 1.25 9.13 1.20
CA LYS A 101 2.34 8.43 1.86
C LYS A 101 2.47 6.99 1.36
N ILE A 102 3.72 6.57 1.22
CA ILE A 102 4.13 5.22 0.81
C ILE A 102 4.59 4.44 2.05
N VAL A 103 4.24 3.16 2.10
CA VAL A 103 4.85 2.19 3.03
C VAL A 103 5.69 1.20 2.23
N CYS A 104 6.93 0.96 2.66
CA CYS A 104 7.83 0.00 2.02
C CYS A 104 7.65 -1.38 2.66
N GLY A 105 7.31 -2.40 1.86
CA GLY A 105 7.15 -3.77 2.30
C GLY A 105 8.24 -4.68 1.75
N SER A 106 8.92 -5.47 2.60
CA SER A 106 9.84 -6.52 2.14
C SER A 106 9.11 -7.73 1.57
N ASP A 107 7.88 -7.98 2.05
CA ASP A 107 7.05 -9.16 1.72
C ASP A 107 7.86 -10.46 1.94
N SER A 108 8.51 -10.51 3.11
CA SER A 108 9.45 -11.54 3.48
C SER A 108 8.72 -12.84 3.83
N HIS A 109 9.16 -13.95 3.24
CA HIS A 109 8.69 -15.30 3.54
C HIS A 109 9.69 -16.11 4.37
N ILE A 110 10.88 -15.54 4.60
CA ILE A 110 11.94 -16.11 5.45
C ILE A 110 12.59 -15.00 6.27
N SER A 111 13.15 -15.36 7.44
CA SER A 111 13.71 -14.39 8.38
C SER A 111 14.84 -13.52 7.80
N PHE A 112 15.63 -14.06 6.87
CA PHE A 112 16.74 -13.35 6.24
C PHE A 112 16.34 -12.25 5.26
N ASP A 113 15.07 -12.23 4.83
CA ASP A 113 14.54 -11.22 3.89
C ASP A 113 13.77 -10.10 4.60
N VAL A 114 13.57 -10.20 5.91
CA VAL A 114 12.93 -9.13 6.69
C VAL A 114 13.76 -7.85 6.58
N GLY A 115 13.10 -6.77 6.14
CA GLY A 115 13.76 -5.47 5.98
C GLY A 115 14.67 -5.35 4.74
N ARG A 116 14.63 -6.30 3.81
CA ARG A 116 15.30 -6.16 2.52
C ARG A 116 14.51 -5.26 1.57
N PHE A 117 15.00 -4.05 1.36
CA PHE A 117 14.36 -3.02 0.54
C PHE A 117 15.20 -2.57 -0.67
N GLY A 118 16.24 -3.33 -1.05
CA GLY A 118 17.23 -2.86 -2.03
C GLY A 118 16.66 -2.48 -3.41
N ARG A 119 15.56 -3.13 -3.88
CA ARG A 119 14.88 -2.76 -5.12
C ARG A 119 13.99 -1.53 -4.92
N ILE A 120 13.34 -1.43 -3.77
CA ILE A 120 12.53 -0.26 -3.42
C ILE A 120 13.40 0.98 -3.38
N TYR A 121 14.57 0.94 -2.73
CA TYR A 121 15.47 2.10 -2.65
C TYR A 121 15.84 2.63 -4.02
N LYS A 122 16.20 1.75 -4.96
CA LYS A 122 16.50 2.14 -6.34
C LYS A 122 15.31 2.83 -7.01
N LEU A 123 14.10 2.29 -6.84
CA LEU A 123 12.88 2.89 -7.38
C LEU A 123 12.60 4.26 -6.76
N LEU A 124 12.72 4.37 -5.44
CA LEU A 124 12.46 5.63 -4.72
C LEU A 124 13.45 6.72 -5.12
N GLU A 125 14.73 6.37 -5.32
CA GLU A 125 15.76 7.28 -5.85
C GLU A 125 15.46 7.68 -7.30
N GLU A 126 15.13 6.71 -8.16
CA GLU A 126 14.82 6.98 -9.58
C GLU A 126 13.61 7.92 -9.76
N VAL A 127 12.60 7.77 -8.90
CA VAL A 127 11.39 8.62 -8.90
C VAL A 127 11.61 9.90 -8.07
N ASP A 128 12.70 10.01 -7.33
CA ASP A 128 13.01 11.12 -6.42
C ASP A 128 11.87 11.33 -5.41
N ILE A 129 11.54 10.29 -4.64
CA ILE A 129 10.49 10.33 -3.62
C ILE A 129 10.98 11.07 -2.38
N PRO A 130 10.31 12.15 -1.94
CA PRO A 130 10.65 12.82 -0.69
C PRO A 130 10.54 11.89 0.52
N SER A 131 11.51 11.93 1.43
CA SER A 131 11.57 11.06 2.62
C SER A 131 10.38 11.24 3.57
N GLU A 132 9.75 12.40 3.57
CA GLU A 132 8.53 12.68 4.34
C GLU A 132 7.31 11.90 3.84
N LEU A 133 7.30 11.47 2.58
CA LEU A 133 6.25 10.62 2.03
C LEU A 133 6.46 9.13 2.35
N ILE A 134 7.61 8.74 2.89
CA ILE A 134 7.88 7.35 3.27
C ILE A 134 7.51 7.16 4.74
N MET A 135 6.46 6.36 4.99
CA MET A 135 5.85 6.20 6.31
C MET A 135 6.78 5.47 7.30
N ASN A 136 7.42 4.41 6.87
CA ASN A 136 8.19 3.53 7.74
C ASN A 136 9.69 3.81 7.74
N THR A 137 10.08 5.08 7.66
CA THR A 137 11.46 5.53 7.85
C THR A 137 11.86 5.65 9.33
N SER A 138 10.89 5.69 10.24
CA SER A 138 11.12 5.66 11.68
C SER A 138 9.93 5.03 12.41
N VAL A 139 10.20 4.54 13.62
CA VAL A 139 9.16 4.00 14.51
C VAL A 139 8.17 5.09 14.90
N ASP A 140 8.67 6.29 15.22
CA ASP A 140 7.83 7.43 15.65
C ASP A 140 6.75 7.79 14.62
N LYS A 141 7.10 7.79 13.33
CA LYS A 141 6.12 8.07 12.25
C LYS A 141 5.00 7.02 12.23
N LEU A 142 5.35 5.75 12.40
CA LEU A 142 4.37 4.67 12.40
C LEU A 142 3.49 4.70 13.65
N GLU A 143 4.07 4.94 14.83
CA GLU A 143 3.34 5.07 16.08
C GLU A 143 2.36 6.24 16.05
N GLU A 144 2.78 7.39 15.53
CA GLU A 144 1.89 8.54 15.37
C GLU A 144 0.74 8.25 14.41
N TYR A 145 1.01 7.56 13.29
CA TYR A 145 -0.04 7.11 12.36
C TYR A 145 -1.05 6.18 13.05
N ILE A 146 -0.57 5.18 13.81
CA ILE A 146 -1.41 4.24 14.56
C ILE A 146 -2.26 4.98 15.60
N LYS A 147 -1.68 5.94 16.32
CA LYS A 147 -2.37 6.79 17.29
C LYS A 147 -3.50 7.60 16.64
N GLN A 148 -3.22 8.22 15.49
CA GLN A 148 -4.22 8.97 14.72
C GLN A 148 -5.34 8.04 14.20
N LYS A 149 -4.99 6.84 13.73
CA LYS A 149 -5.99 5.82 13.36
C LYS A 149 -6.89 5.48 14.56
N LYS A 150 -6.29 5.12 15.71
CA LYS A 150 -7.04 4.77 16.92
C LYS A 150 -8.02 5.87 17.32
N ALA A 151 -7.59 7.11 17.30
CA ALA A 151 -8.45 8.27 17.57
C ALA A 151 -9.61 8.38 16.58
N ARG A 152 -9.34 8.22 15.27
CA ARG A 152 -10.34 8.28 14.19
C ARG A 152 -11.42 7.21 14.32
N ILE A 153 -11.07 5.98 14.73
CA ILE A 153 -12.00 4.85 14.88
C ILE A 153 -12.59 4.73 16.30
N GLY A 154 -12.35 5.71 17.19
CA GLY A 154 -12.84 5.70 18.57
C GLY A 154 -12.25 4.57 19.43
N ARG A 155 -11.02 4.14 19.17
CA ARG A 155 -10.30 3.12 19.93
C ARG A 155 -9.32 3.81 20.90
N LYS A 156 -9.39 3.44 22.18
CA LYS A 156 -8.43 3.89 23.21
C LYS A 156 -7.19 3.01 23.22
#